data_efd127a3ce33db89e072ad8a9e6d6372
#
_entry.id   efd127a3ce33db89e072ad8a9e6d6372
#
_cell.length_a   1.000
_cell.length_b   1.000
_cell.length_c   1.000
_cell.angle_alpha   90.00
_cell.angle_beta   90.00
_cell.angle_gamma   90.00
#
_symmetry.space_group_name_H-M   'P 1'
#
loop_
_entity.id
_entity.type
_entity.pdbx_description
1 polymer ?
#
loop_
_entity_poly.entity_id
_entity_poly.type
_entity_poly.pdbx_seq_one_letter_code
_entity_poly.pdbx_strand_id
1 'polypeptide(L)'
;MLQKSKILLLALCSLALTACDHIADDERLIEVKNSPQTPDEPETAVRTVLLEDFTGQRCVNCPKGTEVIEQLQEAYGDRLVAVGIHGGPLGFKGTAKAKGLATSVGDEYFSHWNLEYQPVGLIDRHGATNYTDWTAAVRQQMSQPSSIKMALTATLGNGQIAISVEEEPYADYSGKLQVWVLEDGITALQSMPDGTNNANYVHNHVLRTPVNGTWGQDITLSKGTKAEQSMTQAVDPEWNTEKLSVVAFVYNDSGVEQAVKAPVK
;
A
#
# COMPACT_ATOMS: atom_id res chain seq x y z
N MET A 1 -9.47 7.82 86.94
CA MET A 1 -10.82 7.20 86.99
C MET A 1 -10.97 6.29 85.82
N LEU A 2 -11.23 5.10 86.16
CA LEU A 2 -11.53 3.90 85.41
C LEU A 2 -12.64 4.09 84.33
N GLN A 3 -12.54 3.39 83.20
CA GLN A 3 -13.53 2.40 82.74
C GLN A 3 -13.06 1.83 81.41
N LYS A 4 -12.54 0.66 81.41
CA LYS A 4 -13.08 -0.66 81.11
C LYS A 4 -13.92 -0.77 79.82
N SER A 5 -13.32 -1.38 78.85
CA SER A 5 -13.69 -2.71 78.33
C SER A 5 -14.85 -2.74 77.31
N LYS A 6 -14.59 -3.19 76.09
CA LYS A 6 -15.04 -4.51 75.62
C LYS A 6 -14.40 -4.85 74.25
N ILE A 7 -13.70 -5.92 74.31
CA ILE A 7 -13.21 -6.64 73.09
C ILE A 7 -14.45 -7.32 72.50
N LEU A 8 -14.65 -7.04 71.18
CA LEU A 8 -15.54 -7.87 70.39
C LEU A 8 -14.71 -8.38 69.16
N LEU A 9 -14.37 -9.66 69.29
CA LEU A 9 -13.78 -10.45 68.20
C LEU A 9 -14.84 -10.62 67.11
N LEU A 10 -14.58 -10.02 65.93
CA LEU A 10 -15.25 -10.44 64.75
C LEU A 10 -14.20 -11.13 63.86
N ALA A 11 -14.32 -12.43 63.73
CA ALA A 11 -13.64 -13.25 62.74
C ALA A 11 -14.17 -12.90 61.37
N LEU A 12 -13.36 -12.19 60.57
CA LEU A 12 -13.65 -12.00 59.16
C LEU A 12 -12.99 -13.13 58.38
N CYS A 13 -13.81 -14.06 57.90
CA CYS A 13 -13.45 -15.05 56.91
C CYS A 13 -12.96 -14.35 55.64
N SER A 14 -11.66 -14.37 55.43
CA SER A 14 -11.06 -14.04 54.13
C SER A 14 -11.34 -15.18 53.16
N LEU A 15 -12.39 -15.07 52.36
CA LEU A 15 -12.53 -15.86 51.13
C LEU A 15 -11.51 -15.31 50.12
N ALA A 16 -10.39 -15.98 49.99
CA ALA A 16 -9.51 -15.86 48.84
C ALA A 16 -10.22 -16.45 47.61
N LEU A 17 -10.78 -15.60 46.78
CA LEU A 17 -11.19 -15.97 45.44
C LEU A 17 -9.93 -16.08 44.57
N THR A 18 -9.32 -17.26 44.56
CA THR A 18 -8.40 -17.62 43.48
C THR A 18 -9.24 -17.93 42.25
N ALA A 19 -9.50 -16.91 41.43
CA ALA A 19 -9.93 -17.14 40.05
C ALA A 19 -8.72 -17.68 39.31
N CYS A 20 -8.54 -19.01 39.29
CA CYS A 20 -7.75 -19.67 38.28
C CYS A 20 -8.55 -19.59 36.98
N ASP A 21 -8.20 -18.63 36.16
CA ASP A 21 -8.63 -18.59 34.77
C ASP A 21 -7.87 -19.72 34.06
N HIS A 22 -8.45 -20.92 34.14
CA HIS A 22 -7.94 -22.09 33.44
C HIS A 22 -8.63 -22.13 32.07
N ILE A 23 -8.08 -21.31 31.11
CA ILE A 23 -8.44 -21.49 29.73
C ILE A 23 -7.83 -22.83 29.32
N ALA A 24 -8.66 -23.80 29.02
CA ALA A 24 -8.24 -25.09 28.51
C ALA A 24 -7.37 -24.89 27.25
N ASP A 25 -6.31 -25.70 27.10
CA ASP A 25 -5.35 -25.56 26.01
C ASP A 25 -5.99 -25.72 24.62
N ASP A 26 -7.18 -26.29 24.52
CA ASP A 26 -8.01 -26.42 23.33
C ASP A 26 -8.78 -25.14 22.98
N GLU A 27 -8.92 -24.17 23.90
CA GLU A 27 -9.51 -22.86 23.60
C GLU A 27 -8.45 -21.79 23.25
N ARG A 28 -7.16 -22.10 23.36
CA ARG A 28 -6.06 -21.16 23.05
C ARG A 28 -5.71 -21.06 21.57
N LEU A 29 -6.12 -22.02 20.80
CA LEU A 29 -6.02 -22.00 19.36
C LEU A 29 -7.43 -21.72 18.81
N ILE A 30 -7.78 -20.45 18.68
CA ILE A 30 -8.64 -20.10 17.56
C ILE A 30 -7.79 -20.38 16.33
N GLU A 31 -7.67 -21.66 15.95
CA GLU A 31 -7.55 -21.93 14.53
C GLU A 31 -8.68 -21.11 13.91
N VAL A 32 -8.31 -20.13 13.09
CA VAL A 32 -9.20 -19.62 12.07
C VAL A 32 -9.39 -20.80 11.12
N LYS A 33 -10.17 -21.82 11.58
CA LYS A 33 -10.83 -22.74 10.68
C LYS A 33 -11.58 -21.81 9.76
N ASN A 34 -11.21 -21.87 8.47
CA ASN A 34 -12.08 -21.37 7.41
C ASN A 34 -13.49 -21.72 7.84
N SER A 35 -14.24 -20.76 8.35
CA SER A 35 -15.66 -20.98 8.63
C SER A 35 -16.23 -21.51 7.33
N PRO A 36 -16.98 -22.63 7.34
CA PRO A 36 -17.64 -23.08 6.13
C PRO A 36 -18.41 -21.86 5.64
N GLN A 37 -18.02 -21.33 4.47
CA GLN A 37 -18.76 -20.24 3.85
C GLN A 37 -20.20 -20.74 3.72
N THR A 38 -21.13 -19.99 4.25
CA THR A 38 -22.54 -20.27 4.00
C THR A 38 -22.74 -20.21 2.49
N PRO A 39 -23.52 -21.12 1.87
CA PRO A 39 -23.65 -21.20 0.41
C PRO A 39 -24.09 -19.94 -0.31
N ASP A 40 -24.48 -18.89 0.43
CA ASP A 40 -25.00 -17.62 -0.07
C ASP A 40 -24.04 -16.41 0.12
N GLU A 41 -22.89 -16.56 0.79
CA GLU A 41 -21.94 -15.46 0.85
C GLU A 41 -21.07 -15.43 -0.42
N PRO A 42 -20.96 -14.27 -1.09
CA PRO A 42 -20.10 -14.14 -2.26
C PRO A 42 -18.65 -14.42 -1.87
N GLU A 43 -17.96 -15.23 -2.66
CA GLU A 43 -16.54 -15.45 -2.50
C GLU A 43 -15.80 -14.14 -2.71
N THR A 44 -14.83 -13.83 -1.82
CA THR A 44 -14.08 -12.56 -1.85
C THR A 44 -12.60 -12.78 -1.55
N ALA A 45 -11.77 -11.87 -1.99
CA ALA A 45 -10.35 -11.81 -1.67
C ALA A 45 -10.08 -10.76 -0.59
N VAL A 46 -8.97 -10.96 0.12
CA VAL A 46 -8.42 -9.92 0.98
C VAL A 46 -7.93 -8.77 0.12
N ARG A 47 -8.40 -7.55 0.41
CA ARG A 47 -8.01 -6.35 -0.31
C ARG A 47 -6.58 -5.95 0.00
N THR A 48 -5.85 -5.58 -1.04
CA THR A 48 -4.60 -4.84 -0.98
C THR A 48 -4.90 -3.43 -1.49
N VAL A 49 -4.56 -2.43 -0.69
CA VAL A 49 -4.84 -1.01 -0.96
C VAL A 49 -3.69 -0.38 -1.72
N LEU A 50 -4.00 0.37 -2.77
CA LEU A 50 -3.03 1.20 -3.49
C LEU A 50 -3.03 2.62 -2.90
N LEU A 51 -1.86 3.12 -2.55
CA LEU A 51 -1.62 4.51 -2.19
C LEU A 51 -0.68 5.13 -3.23
N GLU A 52 -1.21 6.00 -4.09
CA GLU A 52 -0.46 6.81 -5.03
C GLU A 52 -0.07 8.12 -4.33
N ASP A 53 1.21 8.26 -3.92
CA ASP A 53 1.76 9.47 -3.30
C ASP A 53 2.31 10.41 -4.38
N PHE A 54 1.59 11.48 -4.66
CA PHE A 54 2.07 12.55 -5.54
C PHE A 54 3.03 13.46 -4.78
N THR A 55 4.30 13.30 -5.08
CA THR A 55 5.42 13.83 -4.33
C THR A 55 6.40 14.60 -5.23
N GLY A 56 7.38 15.26 -4.62
CA GLY A 56 8.39 15.99 -5.36
C GLY A 56 9.60 16.34 -4.52
N GLN A 57 10.78 16.33 -5.14
CA GLN A 57 12.05 16.62 -4.47
C GLN A 57 12.16 18.06 -3.91
N ARG A 58 11.34 19.00 -4.42
CA ARG A 58 11.25 20.39 -3.94
C ARG A 58 10.14 20.61 -2.90
N CYS A 59 9.44 19.56 -2.54
CA CYS A 59 8.33 19.59 -1.61
C CYS A 59 8.86 19.41 -0.18
N VAL A 60 8.81 20.48 0.63
CA VAL A 60 9.33 20.47 2.01
C VAL A 60 8.51 19.58 2.96
N ASN A 61 7.23 19.33 2.67
CA ASN A 61 6.37 18.50 3.50
C ASN A 61 6.29 17.03 3.01
N CYS A 62 6.80 16.72 1.81
CA CYS A 62 6.73 15.36 1.28
C CYS A 62 7.44 14.31 2.16
N PRO A 63 8.54 14.61 2.86
CA PRO A 63 9.10 13.68 3.84
C PRO A 63 8.13 13.25 4.94
N LYS A 64 7.17 14.12 5.34
CA LYS A 64 6.12 13.74 6.31
C LYS A 64 5.12 12.73 5.72
N GLY A 65 4.81 12.84 4.42
CA GLY A 65 4.03 11.82 3.71
C GLY A 65 4.75 10.47 3.69
N THR A 66 6.06 10.48 3.42
CA THR A 66 6.90 9.27 3.49
C THR A 66 6.85 8.61 4.88
N GLU A 67 6.95 9.39 5.97
CA GLU A 67 6.83 8.87 7.34
C GLU A 67 5.47 8.18 7.59
N VAL A 68 4.38 8.73 7.05
CA VAL A 68 3.04 8.08 7.15
C VAL A 68 3.00 6.78 6.35
N ILE A 69 3.59 6.75 5.15
CA ILE A 69 3.69 5.52 4.34
C ILE A 69 4.46 4.44 5.09
N GLU A 70 5.60 4.76 5.68
CA GLU A 70 6.41 3.82 6.45
C GLU A 70 5.63 3.22 7.63
N GLN A 71 4.90 4.04 8.39
CA GLN A 71 4.03 3.58 9.48
C GLN A 71 2.90 2.67 8.98
N LEU A 72 2.31 3.01 7.84
CA LEU A 72 1.26 2.20 7.23
C LEU A 72 1.79 0.86 6.70
N GLN A 73 2.99 0.86 6.11
CA GLN A 73 3.65 -0.37 5.66
C GLN A 73 4.06 -1.28 6.83
N GLU A 74 4.50 -0.70 7.96
CA GLU A 74 4.75 -1.46 9.19
C GLU A 74 3.46 -2.11 9.72
N ALA A 75 2.33 -1.40 9.66
CA ALA A 75 1.05 -1.88 10.17
C ALA A 75 0.37 -2.93 9.26
N TYR A 76 0.48 -2.79 7.95
CA TYR A 76 -0.31 -3.59 6.98
C TYR A 76 0.53 -4.50 6.08
N GLY A 77 1.87 -4.35 6.08
CA GLY A 77 2.78 -5.17 5.25
C GLY A 77 2.41 -5.12 3.78
N ASP A 78 2.39 -6.29 3.15
CA ASP A 78 2.11 -6.44 1.71
C ASP A 78 0.67 -6.06 1.30
N ARG A 79 -0.21 -5.80 2.28
CA ARG A 79 -1.55 -5.31 1.99
C ARG A 79 -1.61 -3.82 1.63
N LEU A 80 -0.51 -3.08 1.80
CA LEU A 80 -0.38 -1.70 1.33
C LEU A 80 0.66 -1.61 0.21
N VAL A 81 0.23 -1.27 -0.97
CA VAL A 81 1.10 -0.91 -2.09
C VAL A 81 1.22 0.61 -2.16
N ALA A 82 2.38 1.14 -1.80
CA ALA A 82 2.69 2.55 -1.97
C ALA A 82 3.44 2.80 -3.29
N VAL A 83 3.13 3.90 -3.96
CA VAL A 83 3.78 4.34 -5.20
C VAL A 83 4.07 5.83 -5.11
N GLY A 84 5.35 6.22 -5.10
CA GLY A 84 5.79 7.60 -5.13
C GLY A 84 5.82 8.14 -6.56
N ILE A 85 4.88 9.00 -6.90
CA ILE A 85 4.74 9.60 -8.23
C ILE A 85 5.39 10.98 -8.22
N HIS A 86 6.62 11.07 -8.71
CA HIS A 86 7.34 12.32 -8.81
C HIS A 86 6.91 13.11 -10.05
N GLY A 87 6.31 14.27 -9.83
CA GLY A 87 5.80 15.16 -10.89
C GLY A 87 5.22 16.44 -10.32
N GLY A 88 4.43 17.15 -11.12
CA GLY A 88 3.76 18.38 -10.73
C GLY A 88 4.71 19.53 -10.39
N PRO A 89 4.20 20.62 -9.75
CA PRO A 89 4.95 21.87 -9.58
C PRO A 89 6.18 21.75 -8.67
N LEU A 90 6.20 20.79 -7.74
CA LEU A 90 7.33 20.54 -6.85
C LEU A 90 8.22 19.38 -7.30
N GLY A 91 7.94 18.82 -8.48
CA GLY A 91 8.81 17.86 -9.15
C GLY A 91 10.16 18.48 -9.54
N PHE A 92 11.18 17.64 -9.68
CA PHE A 92 12.50 18.06 -10.14
C PHE A 92 12.99 17.08 -11.25
N LYS A 93 13.21 17.62 -12.46
CA LYS A 93 13.63 16.83 -13.64
C LYS A 93 15.13 16.56 -13.68
N GLY A 94 15.87 17.09 -12.71
CA GLY A 94 17.33 16.94 -12.64
C GLY A 94 18.09 18.03 -13.38
N THR A 95 19.42 17.99 -13.23
CA THR A 95 20.40 18.78 -13.93
C THR A 95 21.65 17.93 -14.15
N ALA A 96 22.65 18.44 -14.86
CA ALA A 96 23.94 17.75 -15.01
C ALA A 96 24.63 17.42 -13.68
N LYS A 97 24.22 18.04 -12.56
CA LYS A 97 24.84 17.88 -11.22
C LYS A 97 23.95 17.22 -10.18
N ALA A 98 22.67 17.04 -10.45
CA ALA A 98 21.71 16.50 -9.49
C ALA A 98 20.66 15.63 -10.18
N LYS A 99 20.47 14.41 -9.66
CA LYS A 99 19.47 13.46 -10.17
C LYS A 99 18.07 14.00 -9.92
N GLY A 100 17.25 14.02 -10.96
CA GLY A 100 15.82 14.29 -10.89
C GLY A 100 15.01 13.01 -10.91
N LEU A 101 13.88 13.02 -10.25
CA LEU A 101 12.95 11.89 -10.19
C LEU A 101 11.63 12.20 -10.89
N ALA A 102 11.34 13.47 -11.19
CA ALA A 102 10.13 13.86 -11.89
C ALA A 102 10.13 13.35 -13.33
N THR A 103 9.03 12.71 -13.71
CA THR A 103 8.80 12.13 -15.02
C THR A 103 7.66 12.86 -15.75
N SER A 104 7.62 12.75 -17.07
CA SER A 104 6.49 13.27 -17.86
C SER A 104 5.18 12.57 -17.51
N VAL A 105 5.23 11.27 -17.21
CA VAL A 105 4.04 10.51 -16.76
C VAL A 105 3.56 10.97 -15.38
N GLY A 106 4.48 11.32 -14.47
CA GLY A 106 4.12 11.90 -13.18
C GLY A 106 3.45 13.26 -13.31
N ASP A 107 3.93 14.12 -14.25
CA ASP A 107 3.28 15.40 -14.57
C ASP A 107 1.88 15.18 -15.17
N GLU A 108 1.73 14.18 -16.07
CA GLU A 108 0.46 13.82 -16.68
C GLU A 108 -0.55 13.34 -15.65
N TYR A 109 -0.16 12.43 -14.74
CA TYR A 109 -1.02 11.96 -13.66
C TYR A 109 -1.43 13.09 -12.71
N PHE A 110 -0.49 13.95 -12.31
CA PHE A 110 -0.78 15.10 -11.46
C PHE A 110 -1.84 16.03 -12.08
N SER A 111 -1.70 16.30 -13.37
CA SER A 111 -2.64 17.15 -14.12
C SER A 111 -4.00 16.48 -14.32
N HIS A 112 -4.02 15.19 -14.66
CA HIS A 112 -5.25 14.43 -14.90
C HIS A 112 -6.18 14.41 -13.67
N TRP A 113 -5.58 14.20 -12.48
CA TRP A 113 -6.33 14.20 -11.24
C TRP A 113 -6.64 15.59 -10.70
N ASN A 114 -6.30 16.66 -11.43
CA ASN A 114 -6.48 18.06 -11.04
C ASN A 114 -5.93 18.35 -9.63
N LEU A 115 -4.75 17.84 -9.32
CA LEU A 115 -4.12 18.00 -8.02
C LEU A 115 -3.54 19.42 -7.89
N GLU A 116 -3.64 20.00 -6.70
CA GLU A 116 -3.28 21.41 -6.47
C GLU A 116 -2.07 21.59 -5.55
N TYR A 117 -1.71 20.56 -4.78
CA TYR A 117 -0.63 20.61 -3.77
C TYR A 117 0.09 19.27 -3.65
N GLN A 118 1.20 19.27 -2.91
CA GLN A 118 2.00 18.08 -2.58
C GLN A 118 2.49 18.17 -1.12
N PRO A 119 2.58 17.04 -0.36
CA PRO A 119 2.15 15.72 -0.79
C PRO A 119 0.63 15.58 -0.82
N VAL A 120 0.12 14.86 -1.77
CA VAL A 120 -1.30 14.49 -1.87
C VAL A 120 -1.39 13.04 -2.32
N GLY A 121 -2.29 12.26 -1.72
CA GLY A 121 -2.48 10.85 -2.03
C GLY A 121 -3.79 10.57 -2.74
N LEU A 122 -3.78 9.54 -3.57
CA LEU A 122 -4.99 8.86 -3.99
C LEU A 122 -4.98 7.46 -3.36
N ILE A 123 -5.93 7.20 -2.49
CA ILE A 123 -6.11 5.90 -1.85
C ILE A 123 -7.17 5.15 -2.64
N ASP A 124 -6.77 4.08 -3.33
CA ASP A 124 -7.61 3.34 -4.28
C ASP A 124 -8.33 4.26 -5.30
N ARG A 125 -7.75 5.44 -5.60
CA ARG A 125 -8.31 6.45 -6.53
C ARG A 125 -9.65 7.05 -6.13
N HIS A 126 -9.98 7.04 -4.83
CA HIS A 126 -11.22 7.65 -4.31
C HIS A 126 -11.15 9.18 -4.13
N GLY A 127 -10.21 9.85 -4.78
CA GLY A 127 -10.03 11.30 -4.76
C GLY A 127 -8.81 11.75 -3.96
N ALA A 128 -8.49 13.03 -4.14
CA ALA A 128 -7.33 13.66 -3.53
C ALA A 128 -7.45 13.71 -2.00
N THR A 129 -6.47 13.17 -1.28
CA THR A 129 -6.46 13.05 0.18
C THR A 129 -5.17 13.64 0.73
N ASN A 130 -5.28 14.50 1.75
CA ASN A 130 -4.12 15.06 2.44
C ASN A 130 -3.38 13.96 3.21
N TYR A 131 -2.04 14.05 3.30
CA TYR A 131 -1.23 13.03 3.99
C TYR A 131 -1.62 12.82 5.47
N THR A 132 -2.19 13.83 6.13
CA THR A 132 -2.71 13.73 7.50
C THR A 132 -3.89 12.76 7.63
N ASP A 133 -4.58 12.50 6.54
CA ASP A 133 -5.79 11.67 6.50
C ASP A 133 -5.56 10.28 5.87
N TRP A 134 -4.34 10.01 5.34
CA TRP A 134 -4.03 8.73 4.68
C TRP A 134 -4.27 7.53 5.58
N THR A 135 -3.91 7.61 6.87
CA THR A 135 -4.13 6.51 7.82
C THR A 135 -5.61 6.12 7.94
N ALA A 136 -6.49 7.11 8.01
CA ALA A 136 -7.93 6.87 8.11
C ALA A 136 -8.49 6.31 6.79
N ALA A 137 -8.09 6.90 5.65
CA ALA A 137 -8.54 6.47 4.33
C ALA A 137 -8.06 5.04 3.99
N VAL A 138 -6.79 4.71 4.25
CA VAL A 138 -6.24 3.36 4.07
C VAL A 138 -7.00 2.34 4.93
N ARG A 139 -7.22 2.65 6.22
CA ARG A 139 -7.99 1.78 7.11
C ARG A 139 -9.40 1.51 6.59
N GLN A 140 -10.06 2.54 6.05
CA GLN A 140 -11.38 2.40 5.47
C GLN A 140 -11.37 1.42 4.29
N GLN A 141 -10.42 1.55 3.36
CA GLN A 141 -10.31 0.65 2.21
C GLN A 141 -9.91 -0.77 2.63
N MET A 142 -9.00 -0.92 3.61
CA MET A 142 -8.60 -2.23 4.15
C MET A 142 -9.75 -3.04 4.73
N SER A 143 -10.84 -2.39 5.16
CA SER A 143 -12.03 -3.05 5.72
C SER A 143 -12.98 -3.60 4.65
N GLN A 144 -12.76 -3.25 3.38
CA GLN A 144 -13.59 -3.72 2.28
C GLN A 144 -12.98 -4.99 1.67
N PRO A 145 -13.77 -6.00 1.34
CA PRO A 145 -13.28 -7.13 0.55
C PRO A 145 -13.03 -6.70 -0.90
N SER A 146 -12.27 -7.53 -1.63
CA SER A 146 -12.15 -7.42 -3.08
C SER A 146 -12.88 -8.56 -3.77
N SER A 147 -13.51 -8.26 -4.91
CA SER A 147 -14.12 -9.26 -5.79
C SER A 147 -13.11 -9.95 -6.72
N ILE A 148 -11.83 -9.58 -6.65
CA ILE A 148 -10.77 -10.12 -7.51
C ILE A 148 -9.58 -10.50 -6.66
N LYS A 149 -9.08 -11.72 -6.81
CA LYS A 149 -7.77 -12.13 -6.32
C LYS A 149 -6.75 -11.95 -7.43
N MET A 150 -5.62 -11.35 -7.12
CA MET A 150 -4.52 -11.15 -8.07
C MET A 150 -3.25 -11.84 -7.60
N ALA A 151 -2.45 -12.30 -8.57
CA ALA A 151 -1.08 -12.72 -8.34
C ALA A 151 -0.17 -12.07 -9.41
N LEU A 152 1.10 -11.85 -9.06
CA LEU A 152 2.05 -11.17 -9.92
C LEU A 152 3.41 -11.84 -9.81
N THR A 153 4.03 -12.09 -10.94
CA THR A 153 5.43 -12.48 -11.04
C THR A 153 6.20 -11.53 -11.94
N ALA A 154 7.47 -11.25 -11.58
CA ALA A 154 8.35 -10.42 -12.34
C ALA A 154 9.76 -11.00 -12.33
N THR A 155 10.30 -11.33 -13.50
CA THR A 155 11.59 -12.00 -13.65
C THR A 155 12.50 -11.23 -14.60
N LEU A 156 13.73 -10.93 -14.15
CA LEU A 156 14.74 -10.25 -14.96
C LEU A 156 15.50 -11.25 -15.83
N GLY A 157 15.56 -10.97 -17.12
CA GLY A 157 16.37 -11.75 -18.07
C GLY A 157 16.69 -10.95 -19.31
N ASN A 158 17.93 -11.02 -19.78
CA ASN A 158 18.38 -10.36 -21.03
C ASN A 158 18.06 -8.86 -21.10
N GLY A 159 18.15 -8.15 -19.96
CA GLY A 159 17.86 -6.71 -19.89
C GLY A 159 16.38 -6.35 -19.97
N GLN A 160 15.50 -7.32 -19.78
CA GLN A 160 14.05 -7.14 -19.77
C GLN A 160 13.44 -7.79 -18.52
N ILE A 161 12.35 -7.22 -18.03
CA ILE A 161 11.51 -7.79 -16.98
C ILE A 161 10.36 -8.50 -17.69
N ALA A 162 10.28 -9.84 -17.55
CA ALA A 162 9.10 -10.61 -17.92
C ALA A 162 8.09 -10.56 -16.78
N ILE A 163 6.87 -10.15 -17.05
CA ILE A 163 5.80 -9.90 -16.09
C ILE A 163 4.61 -10.78 -16.43
N SER A 164 4.08 -11.51 -15.44
CA SER A 164 2.80 -12.20 -15.56
C SER A 164 1.88 -11.75 -14.42
N VAL A 165 0.66 -11.35 -14.77
CA VAL A 165 -0.42 -10.98 -13.86
C VAL A 165 -1.53 -12.01 -14.02
N GLU A 166 -1.93 -12.65 -12.92
CA GLU A 166 -3.05 -13.55 -12.87
C GLU A 166 -4.21 -12.89 -12.12
N GLU A 167 -5.41 -12.96 -12.69
CA GLU A 167 -6.65 -12.47 -12.11
C GLU A 167 -7.64 -13.63 -11.92
N GLU A 168 -8.16 -13.79 -10.69
CA GLU A 168 -9.20 -14.75 -10.34
C GLU A 168 -10.44 -13.98 -9.83
N PRO A 169 -11.40 -13.68 -10.71
CA PRO A 169 -12.57 -12.88 -10.37
C PRO A 169 -13.65 -13.72 -9.68
N TYR A 170 -14.18 -13.21 -8.57
CA TYR A 170 -15.33 -13.77 -7.85
C TYR A 170 -16.66 -13.12 -8.24
N ALA A 171 -16.61 -12.07 -9.05
CA ALA A 171 -17.72 -11.42 -9.73
C ALA A 171 -17.29 -10.99 -11.13
N ASP A 172 -18.26 -10.75 -12.03
CA ASP A 172 -17.95 -10.14 -13.32
C ASP A 172 -17.36 -8.73 -13.11
N TYR A 173 -16.30 -8.39 -13.84
CA TYR A 173 -15.63 -7.11 -13.71
C TYR A 173 -15.25 -6.56 -15.09
N SER A 174 -15.46 -5.26 -15.26
CA SER A 174 -14.97 -4.50 -16.42
C SER A 174 -14.25 -3.24 -15.96
N GLY A 175 -13.08 -3.00 -16.51
CA GLY A 175 -12.23 -1.88 -16.14
C GLY A 175 -10.90 -1.92 -16.87
N LYS A 176 -9.85 -1.52 -16.19
CA LYS A 176 -8.49 -1.48 -16.73
C LYS A 176 -7.53 -2.23 -15.81
N LEU A 177 -6.55 -2.90 -16.41
CA LEU A 177 -5.34 -3.36 -15.75
C LEU A 177 -4.24 -2.34 -16.00
N GLN A 178 -3.62 -1.85 -14.95
CA GLN A 178 -2.41 -1.02 -14.99
C GLN A 178 -1.24 -1.80 -14.39
N VAL A 179 -0.08 -1.69 -15.03
CA VAL A 179 1.18 -2.29 -14.54
C VAL A 179 2.28 -1.23 -14.55
N TRP A 180 2.97 -1.10 -13.41
CA TRP A 180 4.04 -0.13 -13.19
C TRP A 180 5.33 -0.79 -12.71
N VAL A 181 6.47 -0.24 -13.14
CA VAL A 181 7.79 -0.56 -12.56
C VAL A 181 8.13 0.51 -11.53
N LEU A 182 8.54 0.08 -10.35
CA LEU A 182 9.03 0.92 -9.26
C LEU A 182 10.49 0.61 -8.95
N GLU A 183 11.18 1.60 -8.37
CA GLU A 183 12.52 1.44 -7.84
C GLU A 183 12.60 1.98 -6.41
N ASP A 184 13.22 1.20 -5.52
CA ASP A 184 13.49 1.57 -4.14
C ASP A 184 14.95 2.02 -3.97
N GLY A 185 15.26 2.78 -2.91
CA GLY A 185 16.62 3.10 -2.52
C GLY A 185 17.32 4.13 -3.39
N ILE A 186 16.62 4.99 -4.10
CA ILE A 186 17.24 6.02 -4.93
C ILE A 186 17.73 7.17 -4.07
N THR A 187 19.04 7.36 -3.99
CA THR A 187 19.63 8.52 -3.31
C THR A 187 19.60 9.75 -4.20
N ALA A 188 18.87 10.78 -3.77
CA ALA A 188 18.76 12.06 -4.47
C ALA A 188 18.44 13.22 -3.50
N LEU A 189 18.55 14.46 -3.99
CA LEU A 189 18.21 15.65 -3.20
C LEU A 189 16.73 15.65 -2.80
N GLN A 190 16.44 16.08 -1.56
CA GLN A 190 15.10 16.38 -1.06
C GLN A 190 15.12 17.66 -0.21
N SER A 191 14.18 18.56 -0.45
CA SER A 191 13.92 19.70 0.43
C SER A 191 13.20 19.19 1.69
N MET A 192 13.72 19.61 2.87
CA MET A 192 13.28 19.08 4.18
C MET A 192 12.33 20.05 4.90
N PRO A 193 11.52 19.56 5.86
CA PRO A 193 10.57 20.39 6.62
C PRO A 193 11.21 21.52 7.44
N ASP A 194 12.47 21.40 7.81
CA ASP A 194 13.24 22.41 8.53
C ASP A 194 13.82 23.51 7.61
N GLY A 195 13.50 23.44 6.30
CA GLY A 195 13.98 24.37 5.28
C GLY A 195 15.38 24.06 4.72
N THR A 196 16.01 22.96 5.18
CA THR A 196 17.28 22.48 4.61
C THR A 196 17.07 21.63 3.37
N ASN A 197 18.18 21.29 2.69
CA ASN A 197 18.19 20.33 1.61
C ASN A 197 19.04 19.13 2.01
N ASN A 198 18.48 17.93 1.96
CA ASN A 198 19.20 16.68 2.14
C ASN A 198 19.61 16.11 0.79
N ALA A 199 20.91 16.18 0.46
CA ALA A 199 21.44 15.65 -0.80
C ALA A 199 21.50 14.11 -0.83
N ASN A 200 21.39 13.47 0.34
CA ASN A 200 21.51 12.01 0.51
C ASN A 200 20.18 11.40 0.96
N TYR A 201 19.05 12.03 0.66
CA TYR A 201 17.74 11.46 0.95
C TYR A 201 17.48 10.21 0.12
N VAL A 202 16.95 9.17 0.76
CA VAL A 202 16.63 7.90 0.09
C VAL A 202 15.15 7.89 -0.27
N HIS A 203 14.87 7.83 -1.56
CA HIS A 203 13.52 7.73 -2.09
C HIS A 203 13.19 6.27 -2.37
N ASN A 204 12.03 5.81 -1.91
CA ASN A 204 11.52 4.46 -2.09
C ASN A 204 10.24 4.46 -2.94
N HIS A 205 9.87 3.30 -3.47
CA HIS A 205 8.68 3.05 -4.30
C HIS A 205 8.47 4.07 -5.43
N VAL A 206 9.56 4.59 -5.98
CA VAL A 206 9.52 5.61 -7.02
C VAL A 206 9.02 5.01 -8.33
N LEU A 207 7.93 5.56 -8.87
CA LEU A 207 7.42 5.18 -10.18
C LEU A 207 8.46 5.48 -11.27
N ARG A 208 8.90 4.42 -11.97
CA ARG A 208 9.85 4.55 -13.07
C ARG A 208 9.15 4.65 -14.43
N THR A 209 8.22 3.72 -14.68
CA THR A 209 7.46 3.71 -15.94
C THR A 209 6.17 2.89 -15.82
N PRO A 210 5.11 3.27 -16.54
CA PRO A 210 4.03 2.37 -16.85
C PRO A 210 4.44 1.38 -17.94
N VAL A 211 4.05 0.10 -17.79
CA VAL A 211 4.43 -0.99 -18.72
C VAL A 211 3.45 -1.09 -19.89
N ASN A 212 2.17 -0.95 -19.61
CA ASN A 212 1.07 -1.16 -20.56
C ASN A 212 0.32 0.14 -20.91
N GLY A 213 1.09 1.23 -21.06
CA GLY A 213 0.57 2.57 -21.37
C GLY A 213 0.22 3.37 -20.12
N THR A 214 0.13 4.70 -20.27
CA THR A 214 -0.11 5.64 -19.17
C THR A 214 -1.35 5.26 -18.34
N TRP A 215 -2.41 4.80 -19.00
CA TRP A 215 -3.70 4.50 -18.36
C TRP A 215 -4.06 3.01 -18.40
N GLY A 216 -3.07 2.13 -18.62
CA GLY A 216 -3.29 0.69 -18.69
C GLY A 216 -4.09 0.23 -19.91
N GLN A 217 -4.51 -1.02 -19.87
CA GLN A 217 -5.30 -1.65 -20.92
C GLN A 217 -6.68 -2.07 -20.39
N ASP A 218 -7.69 -2.04 -21.28
CA ASP A 218 -9.03 -2.50 -20.95
C ASP A 218 -9.04 -3.99 -20.68
N ILE A 219 -9.76 -4.40 -19.64
CA ILE A 219 -9.99 -5.81 -19.29
C ILE A 219 -11.47 -6.07 -19.03
N THR A 220 -11.89 -7.29 -19.33
CA THR A 220 -13.20 -7.84 -18.93
C THR A 220 -12.96 -9.22 -18.34
N LEU A 221 -13.36 -9.40 -17.10
CA LEU A 221 -13.17 -10.64 -16.34
C LEU A 221 -14.54 -11.26 -16.06
N SER A 222 -14.70 -12.55 -16.33
CA SER A 222 -15.92 -13.28 -16.05
C SER A 222 -15.78 -14.06 -14.75
N LYS A 223 -16.79 -13.99 -13.89
CA LYS A 223 -16.82 -14.69 -12.59
C LYS A 223 -16.35 -16.15 -12.73
N GLY A 224 -15.41 -16.55 -11.88
CA GLY A 224 -14.88 -17.92 -11.80
C GLY A 224 -13.96 -18.32 -12.96
N THR A 225 -13.66 -17.42 -13.91
CA THR A 225 -12.74 -17.69 -15.03
C THR A 225 -11.42 -16.96 -14.78
N LYS A 226 -10.35 -17.72 -14.52
CA LYS A 226 -9.01 -17.13 -14.37
C LYS A 226 -8.55 -16.52 -15.69
N ALA A 227 -7.94 -15.34 -15.58
CA ALA A 227 -7.27 -14.67 -16.69
C ALA A 227 -5.79 -14.52 -16.36
N GLU A 228 -4.96 -14.47 -17.40
CA GLU A 228 -3.52 -14.21 -17.30
C GLU A 228 -3.11 -13.19 -18.36
N GLN A 229 -2.34 -12.20 -17.95
CA GLN A 229 -1.77 -11.18 -18.80
C GLN A 229 -0.24 -11.25 -18.73
N SER A 230 0.41 -11.47 -19.86
CA SER A 230 1.88 -11.47 -19.97
C SER A 230 2.38 -10.26 -20.71
N MET A 231 3.44 -9.62 -20.18
CA MET A 231 4.05 -8.46 -20.80
C MET A 231 5.55 -8.38 -20.49
N THR A 232 6.27 -7.53 -21.18
CA THR A 232 7.70 -7.32 -20.96
C THR A 232 8.00 -5.83 -20.86
N GLN A 233 8.99 -5.49 -20.02
CA GLN A 233 9.52 -4.13 -19.89
C GLN A 233 11.04 -4.14 -20.03
N ALA A 234 11.57 -3.37 -20.96
CA ALA A 234 13.01 -3.14 -21.04
C ALA A 234 13.50 -2.36 -19.82
N VAL A 235 14.61 -2.78 -19.25
CA VAL A 235 15.22 -2.10 -18.10
C VAL A 235 16.06 -0.93 -18.62
N ASP A 236 15.80 0.25 -18.04
CA ASP A 236 16.68 1.41 -18.29
C ASP A 236 18.03 1.18 -17.60
N PRO A 237 19.16 1.44 -18.31
CA PRO A 237 20.51 1.26 -17.74
C PRO A 237 20.79 2.06 -16.46
N GLU A 238 20.02 3.13 -16.18
CA GLU A 238 20.16 3.95 -14.98
C GLU A 238 19.44 3.35 -13.76
N TRP A 239 18.63 2.29 -13.93
CA TRP A 239 17.89 1.67 -12.82
C TRP A 239 18.76 0.65 -12.09
N ASN A 240 18.59 0.61 -10.78
CA ASN A 240 19.20 -0.45 -9.96
C ASN A 240 18.31 -1.70 -10.00
N THR A 241 18.70 -2.69 -10.78
CA THR A 241 17.92 -3.92 -11.01
C THR A 241 17.61 -4.71 -9.73
N GLU A 242 18.48 -4.62 -8.70
CA GLU A 242 18.26 -5.29 -7.40
C GLU A 242 17.19 -4.60 -6.54
N LYS A 243 16.77 -3.42 -6.94
CA LYS A 243 15.80 -2.58 -6.22
C LYS A 243 14.49 -2.39 -6.97
N LEU A 244 14.31 -3.12 -8.07
CA LEU A 244 13.09 -3.03 -8.86
C LEU A 244 11.98 -3.91 -8.29
N SER A 245 10.77 -3.40 -8.40
CA SER A 245 9.53 -4.13 -8.18
C SER A 245 8.50 -3.76 -9.24
N VAL A 246 7.51 -4.63 -9.39
CA VAL A 246 6.37 -4.38 -10.27
C VAL A 246 5.12 -4.30 -9.42
N VAL A 247 4.25 -3.36 -9.77
CA VAL A 247 2.91 -3.21 -9.22
C VAL A 247 1.91 -3.44 -10.34
N ALA A 248 0.89 -4.24 -10.08
CA ALA A 248 -0.26 -4.40 -10.95
C ALA A 248 -1.54 -4.10 -10.17
N PHE A 249 -2.49 -3.41 -10.79
CA PHE A 249 -3.78 -3.16 -10.18
C PHE A 249 -4.89 -3.05 -11.22
N VAL A 250 -6.09 -3.43 -10.82
CA VAL A 250 -7.29 -3.31 -11.64
C VAL A 250 -8.17 -2.20 -11.09
N TYR A 251 -8.71 -1.35 -11.99
CA TYR A 251 -9.48 -0.19 -11.61
C TYR A 251 -10.55 0.16 -12.64
N ASN A 252 -11.56 0.89 -12.22
CA ASN A 252 -12.58 1.49 -13.08
C ASN A 252 -13.01 2.85 -12.49
N ASP A 253 -14.14 3.38 -12.92
CA ASP A 253 -14.65 4.67 -12.44
C ASP A 253 -15.00 4.67 -10.93
N SER A 254 -15.14 3.49 -10.31
CA SER A 254 -15.37 3.34 -8.87
C SER A 254 -14.08 3.30 -8.05
N GLY A 255 -12.91 3.35 -8.69
CA GLY A 255 -11.60 3.30 -8.04
C GLY A 255 -10.86 1.99 -8.29
N VAL A 256 -9.84 1.71 -7.48
CA VAL A 256 -9.04 0.47 -7.55
C VAL A 256 -9.77 -0.65 -6.82
N GLU A 257 -9.99 -1.75 -7.52
CA GLU A 257 -10.64 -2.95 -6.96
C GLU A 257 -9.63 -3.85 -6.25
N GLN A 258 -8.43 -4.00 -6.79
CA GLN A 258 -7.37 -4.81 -6.22
C GLN A 258 -6.01 -4.38 -6.74
N ALA A 259 -4.99 -4.52 -5.89
CA ALA A 259 -3.59 -4.28 -6.24
C ALA A 259 -2.70 -5.44 -5.79
N VAL A 260 -1.54 -5.57 -6.41
CA VAL A 260 -0.51 -6.52 -6.03
C VAL A 260 0.88 -5.97 -6.36
N LYS A 261 1.89 -6.26 -5.53
CA LYS A 261 3.29 -5.90 -5.76
C LYS A 261 4.16 -7.15 -5.70
N ALA A 262 5.15 -7.24 -6.58
CA ALA A 262 6.16 -8.29 -6.53
C ALA A 262 7.55 -7.70 -6.78
N PRO A 263 8.61 -8.20 -6.10
CA PRO A 263 9.99 -7.85 -6.45
C PRO A 263 10.36 -8.45 -7.81
N VAL A 264 11.22 -7.79 -8.55
CA VAL A 264 11.87 -8.35 -9.74
C VAL A 264 12.96 -9.32 -9.28
N LYS A 265 12.91 -10.57 -9.76
CA LYS A 265 13.82 -11.66 -9.38
C LYS A 265 14.72 -12.07 -10.54
#